data_58d0fc243e610c0d24eedef957a635d3
#
_entry.id   58d0fc243e610c0d24eedef957a635d3
#
_cell.length_a   1.000
_cell.length_b   1.000
_cell.length_c   1.000
_cell.angle_alpha   90.00
_cell.angle_beta   90.00
_cell.angle_gamma   90.00
#
_symmetry.space_group_name_H-M   'P 1'
#
loop_
_entity.id
_entity.type
_entity.pdbx_description
1 polymer ?
#
loop_
_entity_poly.entity_id
_entity_poly.type
_entity_poly.pdbx_seq_one_letter_code
_entity_poly.pdbx_strand_id
1 'polypeptide(L)'
;ETEADLKMFEAAKNRFLSQSGVTEDKCLFLIEISMSHDEDADDFETEEILARMRALAGLGFHVLVSKYFRYFRIREYLARYTREPVALIANLDDFTGVVRSENYDGLDGGFLEGLGRLFLSDTTLYVDHGSNGSGIVKLDDMSIPDHVRPLVEYLCASGHVILLEDQSSD
;
A
#
# COMPACT_ATOMS: atom_id res chain seq x y z
N GLU A 1 9.99 -10.97 -5.54
CA GLU A 1 9.41 -9.78 -6.14
C GLU A 1 9.59 -9.83 -7.64
N THR A 2 8.54 -9.47 -8.35
CA THR A 2 8.53 -9.49 -9.81
C THR A 2 9.08 -8.16 -10.36
N GLU A 3 9.48 -8.14 -11.64
CA GLU A 3 9.84 -6.91 -12.33
C GLU A 3 8.70 -5.89 -12.30
N ALA A 4 7.45 -6.36 -12.30
CA ALA A 4 6.26 -5.50 -12.20
C ALA A 4 6.16 -4.80 -10.85
N ASP A 5 6.47 -5.48 -9.75
CA ASP A 5 6.46 -4.86 -8.40
C ASP A 5 7.49 -3.73 -8.30
N LEU A 6 8.67 -3.91 -8.91
CA LEU A 6 9.69 -2.87 -8.95
C LEU A 6 9.26 -1.66 -9.80
N LYS A 7 8.60 -1.89 -10.94
CA LYS A 7 8.06 -0.81 -11.78
C LYS A 7 6.97 -0.02 -11.04
N MET A 8 6.04 -0.71 -10.39
CA MET A 8 5.02 -0.11 -9.56
C MET A 8 5.65 0.77 -8.45
N PHE A 9 6.66 0.23 -7.77
CA PHE A 9 7.38 0.97 -6.73
C PHE A 9 8.03 2.24 -7.30
N GLU A 10 8.76 2.15 -8.42
CA GLU A 10 9.42 3.30 -9.04
C GLU A 10 8.42 4.36 -9.51
N ALA A 11 7.29 3.96 -10.09
CA ALA A 11 6.22 4.87 -10.50
C ALA A 11 5.64 5.64 -9.30
N ALA A 12 5.31 4.92 -8.21
CA ALA A 12 4.81 5.51 -6.97
C ALA A 12 5.84 6.44 -6.32
N LYS A 13 7.11 6.01 -6.25
CA LYS A 13 8.22 6.81 -5.72
C LYS A 13 8.37 8.13 -6.47
N ASN A 14 8.46 8.08 -7.78
CA ASN A 14 8.61 9.29 -8.61
C ASN A 14 7.43 10.24 -8.44
N ARG A 15 6.21 9.71 -8.38
CA ARG A 15 5.01 10.51 -8.16
C ARG A 15 5.02 11.16 -6.77
N PHE A 16 5.36 10.40 -5.74
CA PHE A 16 5.46 10.91 -4.37
C PHE A 16 6.51 12.03 -4.25
N LEU A 17 7.72 11.82 -4.75
CA LEU A 17 8.79 12.83 -4.71
C LEU A 17 8.38 14.12 -5.42
N SER A 18 7.73 14.01 -6.59
CA SER A 18 7.27 15.18 -7.34
C SER A 18 6.16 15.97 -6.62
N GLN A 19 5.31 15.30 -5.84
CA GLN A 19 4.19 15.93 -5.14
C GLN A 19 4.56 16.47 -3.76
N SER A 20 5.38 15.73 -3.01
CA SER A 20 5.78 16.11 -1.65
C SER A 20 6.88 17.16 -1.60
N GLY A 21 7.64 17.31 -2.70
CA GLY A 21 8.84 18.17 -2.73
C GLY A 21 10.00 17.64 -1.87
N VAL A 22 9.90 16.42 -1.35
CA VAL A 22 10.94 15.75 -0.59
C VAL A 22 11.97 15.18 -1.56
N THR A 23 13.25 15.24 -1.21
CA THR A 23 14.33 14.64 -2.00
C THR A 23 14.53 13.17 -1.61
N GLU A 24 15.00 12.36 -2.55
CA GLU A 24 15.13 10.91 -2.37
C GLU A 24 16.03 10.53 -1.18
N ASP A 25 17.08 11.30 -0.93
CA ASP A 25 18.01 11.11 0.19
C ASP A 25 17.38 11.30 1.58
N LYS A 26 16.17 11.90 1.63
CA LYS A 26 15.38 12.09 2.85
C LYS A 26 14.22 11.09 2.98
N CYS A 27 14.08 10.19 2.02
CA CYS A 27 13.05 9.17 2.03
C CYS A 27 13.56 7.85 2.59
N LEU A 28 12.73 7.20 3.39
CA LEU A 28 12.94 5.81 3.78
C LEU A 28 12.06 4.92 2.90
N PHE A 29 12.69 4.02 2.16
CA PHE A 29 11.99 3.02 1.34
C PHE A 29 11.85 1.73 2.12
N LEU A 30 10.61 1.38 2.44
CA LEU A 30 10.26 0.29 3.32
C LEU A 30 9.37 -0.72 2.59
N ILE A 31 9.76 -1.98 2.59
CA ILE A 31 8.91 -3.08 2.13
C ILE A 31 8.40 -3.84 3.35
N GLU A 32 7.09 -3.99 3.43
CA GLU A 32 6.46 -4.79 4.47
C GLU A 32 6.27 -6.23 3.99
N ILE A 33 6.63 -7.17 4.86
CA ILE A 33 6.35 -8.60 4.70
C ILE A 33 5.42 -9.01 5.83
N SER A 34 4.17 -9.36 5.49
CA SER A 34 3.23 -9.90 6.45
C SER A 34 3.52 -11.37 6.73
N MET A 35 3.63 -11.73 8.01
CA MET A 35 3.70 -13.12 8.46
C MET A 35 2.30 -13.70 8.56
N SER A 36 2.12 -15.00 8.28
CA SER A 36 0.83 -15.67 8.47
C SER A 36 0.35 -15.61 9.93
N HIS A 37 -0.95 -15.79 10.12
CA HIS A 37 -1.58 -15.83 11.46
C HIS A 37 -1.48 -17.21 12.13
N ASP A 38 -1.06 -18.25 11.41
CA ASP A 38 -0.99 -19.58 11.96
C ASP A 38 0.07 -19.65 13.07
N GLU A 39 -0.38 -20.05 14.26
CA GLU A 39 0.50 -20.29 15.42
C GLU A 39 1.45 -21.46 15.16
N ASP A 40 1.12 -22.30 14.17
CA ASP A 40 1.90 -23.44 13.70
C ASP A 40 2.76 -23.07 12.45
N ALA A 41 3.15 -21.78 12.30
CA ALA A 41 4.04 -21.37 11.20
C ALA A 41 5.30 -22.23 11.22
N ASP A 42 5.43 -23.07 10.19
CA ASP A 42 6.52 -24.03 10.04
C ASP A 42 7.88 -23.29 9.95
N ASP A 43 8.96 -23.98 10.38
CA ASP A 43 10.35 -23.52 10.17
C ASP A 43 10.60 -23.12 8.71
N PHE A 44 9.87 -23.70 7.76
CA PHE A 44 9.92 -23.39 6.34
C PHE A 44 9.44 -21.97 6.01
N GLU A 45 8.35 -21.48 6.61
CA GLU A 45 7.88 -20.10 6.41
C GLU A 45 8.90 -19.08 6.91
N THR A 46 9.54 -19.39 8.04
CA THR A 46 10.59 -18.55 8.60
C THR A 46 11.82 -18.45 7.68
N GLU A 47 12.26 -19.55 7.10
CA GLU A 47 13.38 -19.60 6.16
C GLU A 47 13.06 -18.81 4.87
N GLU A 48 11.82 -18.92 4.36
CA GLU A 48 11.38 -18.19 3.18
C GLU A 48 11.36 -16.67 3.45
N ILE A 49 10.81 -16.24 4.59
CA ILE A 49 10.79 -14.82 4.99
C ILE A 49 12.23 -14.30 5.10
N LEU A 50 13.13 -15.04 5.74
CA LEU A 50 14.53 -14.65 5.87
C LEU A 50 15.22 -14.53 4.51
N ALA A 51 14.93 -15.44 3.56
CA ALA A 51 15.47 -15.37 2.22
C ALA A 51 14.98 -14.12 1.47
N ARG A 52 13.69 -13.80 1.57
CA ARG A 52 13.10 -12.58 0.98
C ARG A 52 13.69 -11.32 1.61
N MET A 53 13.83 -11.27 2.93
CA MET A 53 14.44 -10.15 3.63
C MET A 53 15.87 -9.88 3.12
N ARG A 54 16.68 -10.94 2.97
CA ARG A 54 18.07 -10.81 2.48
C ARG A 54 18.11 -10.31 1.04
N ALA A 55 17.20 -10.80 0.18
CA ALA A 55 17.12 -10.36 -1.21
C ALA A 55 16.75 -8.87 -1.30
N LEU A 56 15.75 -8.42 -0.56
CA LEU A 56 15.30 -7.03 -0.53
C LEU A 56 16.35 -6.09 0.07
N ALA A 57 16.99 -6.51 1.15
CA ALA A 57 18.08 -5.74 1.73
C ALA A 57 19.28 -5.61 0.76
N GLY A 58 19.54 -6.65 -0.04
CA GLY A 58 20.55 -6.61 -1.11
C GLY A 58 20.24 -5.62 -2.23
N LEU A 59 18.95 -5.28 -2.43
CA LEU A 59 18.48 -4.25 -3.36
C LEU A 59 18.44 -2.84 -2.73
N GLY A 60 18.82 -2.69 -1.46
CA GLY A 60 18.85 -1.40 -0.76
C GLY A 60 17.55 -1.04 -0.04
N PHE A 61 16.57 -1.93 0.02
CA PHE A 61 15.33 -1.69 0.76
C PHE A 61 15.50 -1.96 2.25
N HIS A 62 14.76 -1.20 3.06
CA HIS A 62 14.49 -1.55 4.44
C HIS A 62 13.31 -2.50 4.51
N VAL A 63 13.35 -3.48 5.39
CA VAL A 63 12.30 -4.50 5.49
C VAL A 63 11.63 -4.42 6.85
N LEU A 64 10.31 -4.31 6.85
CA LEU A 64 9.46 -4.44 8.01
C LEU A 64 8.76 -5.80 7.96
N VAL A 65 9.04 -6.66 8.92
CA VAL A 65 8.26 -7.90 9.09
C VAL A 65 7.19 -7.65 10.14
N SER A 66 5.95 -7.91 9.80
CA SER A 66 4.84 -7.62 10.69
C SER A 66 3.74 -8.69 10.64
N LYS A 67 2.79 -8.57 11.57
CA LYS A 67 1.51 -9.29 11.55
C LYS A 67 0.35 -8.31 11.27
N TYR A 68 0.64 -7.19 10.62
CA TYR A 68 -0.34 -6.17 10.27
C TYR A 68 -0.92 -6.42 8.87
N PHE A 69 -1.94 -7.26 8.78
CA PHE A 69 -2.58 -7.63 7.50
C PHE A 69 -3.46 -6.53 6.91
N ARG A 70 -3.49 -5.34 7.50
CA ARG A 70 -4.34 -4.24 7.07
C ARG A 70 -3.53 -2.95 6.98
N TYR A 71 -3.68 -2.23 5.89
CA TYR A 71 -2.98 -0.98 5.63
C TYR A 71 -3.13 0.05 6.75
N PHE A 72 -4.33 0.17 7.35
CA PHE A 72 -4.54 1.10 8.46
C PHE A 72 -3.72 0.73 9.71
N ARG A 73 -3.47 -0.56 9.96
CA ARG A 73 -2.63 -1.02 11.08
C ARG A 73 -1.16 -0.67 10.86
N ILE A 74 -0.67 -0.84 9.64
CA ILE A 74 0.69 -0.44 9.24
C ILE A 74 0.81 1.08 9.40
N ARG A 75 -0.19 1.84 8.92
CA ARG A 75 -0.20 3.30 9.04
C ARG A 75 -0.21 3.77 10.50
N GLU A 76 -1.02 3.16 11.36
CA GLU A 76 -1.05 3.43 12.81
C GLU A 76 0.32 3.14 13.47
N TYR A 77 0.96 2.06 13.05
CA TYR A 77 2.31 1.72 13.53
C TYR A 77 3.31 2.81 13.13
N LEU A 78 3.35 3.20 11.87
CA LEU A 78 4.24 4.25 11.36
C LEU A 78 3.98 5.60 12.05
N ALA A 79 2.72 5.93 12.36
CA ALA A 79 2.34 7.17 13.04
C ALA A 79 2.95 7.34 14.43
N ARG A 80 3.47 6.27 15.04
CA ARG A 80 4.18 6.32 16.31
C ARG A 80 5.61 6.87 16.18
N TYR A 81 6.18 6.76 14.96
CA TYR A 81 7.58 7.08 14.69
C TYR A 81 7.78 8.30 13.81
N THR A 82 6.79 8.64 12.97
CA THR A 82 6.91 9.78 12.06
C THR A 82 5.62 10.58 11.96
N ARG A 83 5.77 11.89 11.67
CA ARG A 83 4.70 12.81 11.27
C ARG A 83 4.88 13.28 9.82
N GLU A 84 5.94 12.81 9.19
CA GLU A 84 6.24 13.12 7.79
C GLU A 84 5.23 12.46 6.86
N PRO A 85 5.10 12.93 5.61
CA PRO A 85 4.24 12.33 4.61
C PRO A 85 4.56 10.84 4.41
N VAL A 86 3.51 10.03 4.28
CA VAL A 86 3.62 8.59 4.06
C VAL A 86 2.95 8.22 2.75
N ALA A 87 3.73 7.62 1.85
CA ALA A 87 3.21 6.95 0.66
C ALA A 87 3.02 5.46 0.96
N LEU A 88 1.82 4.97 0.71
CA LEU A 88 1.52 3.54 0.70
C LEU A 88 1.30 3.11 -0.76
N ILE A 89 1.69 1.91 -1.10
CA ILE A 89 1.57 1.38 -2.46
C ILE A 89 0.73 0.10 -2.39
N ALA A 90 -0.24 -0.01 -3.27
CA ALA A 90 -1.14 -1.16 -3.38
C ALA A 90 -1.37 -1.51 -4.86
N ASN A 91 -1.54 -2.79 -5.14
CA ASN A 91 -2.14 -3.21 -6.40
C ASN A 91 -3.68 -3.13 -6.31
N LEU A 92 -4.38 -3.40 -7.43
CA LEU A 92 -5.84 -3.34 -7.49
C LEU A 92 -6.53 -4.32 -6.53
N ASP A 93 -5.98 -5.51 -6.34
CA ASP A 93 -6.55 -6.52 -5.46
C ASP A 93 -6.44 -6.09 -3.99
N ASP A 94 -5.27 -5.56 -3.61
CA ASP A 94 -5.03 -4.99 -2.29
C ASP A 94 -5.94 -3.80 -2.02
N PHE A 95 -6.09 -2.89 -3.00
CA PHE A 95 -6.98 -1.74 -2.89
C PHE A 95 -8.44 -2.18 -2.76
N THR A 96 -8.87 -3.19 -3.50
CA THR A 96 -10.20 -3.79 -3.33
C THR A 96 -10.38 -4.30 -1.89
N GLY A 97 -9.35 -4.86 -1.30
CA GLY A 97 -9.34 -5.23 0.13
C GLY A 97 -9.47 -4.02 1.07
N VAL A 98 -8.84 -2.89 0.74
CA VAL A 98 -8.94 -1.65 1.53
C VAL A 98 -10.37 -1.10 1.54
N VAL A 99 -11.13 -1.23 0.45
CA VAL A 99 -12.49 -0.69 0.35
C VAL A 99 -13.58 -1.69 0.73
N ARG A 100 -13.25 -2.87 1.22
CA ARG A 100 -14.20 -3.85 1.76
C ARG A 100 -14.51 -3.56 3.21
N SER A 101 -15.77 -3.28 3.52
CA SER A 101 -16.24 -2.97 4.89
C SER A 101 -15.96 -4.07 5.91
N GLU A 102 -16.06 -5.34 5.48
CA GLU A 102 -15.86 -6.52 6.34
C GLU A 102 -14.44 -6.58 6.95
N ASN A 103 -13.49 -5.92 6.31
CA ASN A 103 -12.12 -5.86 6.81
C ASN A 103 -11.95 -4.98 8.07
N TYR A 104 -13.03 -4.33 8.50
CA TYR A 104 -13.04 -3.36 9.60
C TYR A 104 -14.05 -3.72 10.70
N ASP A 105 -14.67 -4.90 10.66
CA ASP A 105 -15.68 -5.36 11.64
C ASP A 105 -15.18 -5.36 13.09
N GLY A 106 -13.86 -5.40 13.30
CA GLY A 106 -13.25 -5.31 14.62
C GLY A 106 -13.07 -3.89 15.17
N LEU A 107 -13.52 -2.85 14.45
CA LEU A 107 -13.46 -1.45 14.89
C LEU A 107 -14.85 -0.96 15.31
N ASP A 108 -14.94 -0.20 16.40
CA ASP A 108 -16.21 0.33 16.92
C ASP A 108 -16.92 1.25 15.90
N GLY A 109 -16.16 2.05 15.17
CA GLY A 109 -16.63 2.91 14.08
C GLY A 109 -16.58 2.24 12.69
N GLY A 110 -16.25 0.95 12.64
CA GLY A 110 -16.26 0.13 11.42
C GLY A 110 -15.39 0.68 10.30
N PHE A 111 -15.92 0.59 9.07
CA PHE A 111 -15.23 0.97 7.84
C PHE A 111 -14.74 2.43 7.82
N LEU A 112 -15.58 3.38 8.24
CA LEU A 112 -15.21 4.80 8.24
C LEU A 112 -14.10 5.11 9.23
N GLU A 113 -14.10 4.46 10.38
CA GLU A 113 -13.01 4.58 11.35
C GLU A 113 -11.70 4.02 10.75
N GLY A 114 -11.76 2.86 10.10
CA GLY A 114 -10.61 2.24 9.46
C GLY A 114 -9.98 3.13 8.37
N LEU A 115 -10.81 3.73 7.52
CA LEU A 115 -10.33 4.69 6.51
C LEU A 115 -9.77 5.96 7.16
N GLY A 116 -10.41 6.48 8.21
CA GLY A 116 -9.89 7.63 8.96
C GLY A 116 -8.53 7.36 9.59
N ARG A 117 -8.29 6.12 10.05
CA ARG A 117 -6.98 5.70 10.58
C ARG A 117 -5.94 5.49 9.48
N LEU A 118 -6.37 5.03 8.30
CA LEU A 118 -5.49 4.84 7.14
C LEU A 118 -5.02 6.19 6.57
N PHE A 119 -5.96 7.09 6.34
CA PHE A 119 -5.68 8.40 5.74
C PHE A 119 -5.40 9.48 6.79
N LEU A 120 -4.62 9.13 7.82
CA LEU A 120 -4.12 10.09 8.80
C LEU A 120 -3.19 11.11 8.13
N SER A 121 -3.48 12.43 8.38
CA SER A 121 -2.60 13.53 7.96
C SER A 121 -2.18 13.42 6.48
N ASP A 122 -0.88 13.45 6.21
CA ASP A 122 -0.31 13.45 4.86
C ASP A 122 -0.05 12.02 4.34
N THR A 123 -1.07 11.15 4.42
CA THR A 123 -0.99 9.80 3.87
C THR A 123 -1.64 9.75 2.50
N THR A 124 -0.90 9.24 1.51
CA THR A 124 -1.38 8.97 0.15
C THR A 124 -1.23 7.50 -0.17
N LEU A 125 -2.28 6.89 -0.72
CA LEU A 125 -2.26 5.52 -1.23
C LEU A 125 -2.15 5.57 -2.76
N TYR A 126 -1.06 5.05 -3.29
CA TYR A 126 -0.83 4.89 -4.73
C TYR A 126 -1.30 3.51 -5.16
N VAL A 127 -2.13 3.46 -6.19
CA VAL A 127 -2.75 2.22 -6.68
C VAL A 127 -2.34 1.97 -8.12
N ASP A 128 -1.85 0.77 -8.39
CA ASP A 128 -1.41 0.30 -9.70
C ASP A 128 -2.13 -1.00 -10.10
N HIS A 129 -2.09 -1.35 -11.39
CA HIS A 129 -2.64 -2.61 -11.90
C HIS A 129 -1.94 -3.86 -11.31
N GLY A 130 -0.69 -3.74 -10.87
CA GLY A 130 0.15 -4.87 -10.51
C GLY A 130 0.61 -5.66 -11.74
N SER A 131 1.11 -6.87 -11.51
CA SER A 131 1.78 -7.70 -12.53
C SER A 131 0.88 -8.18 -13.68
N ASN A 132 -0.44 -8.12 -13.53
CA ASN A 132 -1.40 -8.70 -14.48
C ASN A 132 -2.13 -7.66 -15.33
N GLY A 133 -1.85 -6.38 -15.14
CA GLY A 133 -2.53 -5.30 -15.86
C GLY A 133 -1.58 -4.42 -16.65
N SER A 134 -2.12 -3.75 -17.68
CA SER A 134 -1.43 -2.73 -18.45
C SER A 134 -2.41 -1.61 -18.79
N GLY A 135 -1.94 -0.38 -18.74
CA GLY A 135 -2.73 0.80 -19.05
C GLY A 135 -3.04 1.68 -17.85
N ILE A 136 -4.00 2.62 -18.01
CA ILE A 136 -4.43 3.53 -16.95
C ILE A 136 -5.41 2.80 -16.04
N VAL A 137 -5.16 2.80 -14.72
CA VAL A 137 -6.11 2.30 -13.71
C VAL A 137 -7.35 3.18 -13.71
N LYS A 138 -8.53 2.60 -13.90
CA LYS A 138 -9.81 3.31 -13.81
C LYS A 138 -10.65 2.74 -12.67
N LEU A 139 -11.45 3.60 -12.05
CA LEU A 139 -12.39 3.16 -11.02
C LEU A 139 -13.40 2.10 -11.52
N ASP A 140 -13.74 2.15 -12.80
CA ASP A 140 -14.67 1.20 -13.41
C ASP A 140 -14.07 -0.21 -13.59
N ASP A 141 -12.75 -0.33 -13.56
CA ASP A 141 -12.04 -1.61 -13.63
C ASP A 141 -12.02 -2.33 -12.26
N MET A 142 -12.45 -1.64 -11.21
CA MET A 142 -12.39 -2.13 -9.83
C MET A 142 -13.73 -2.70 -9.38
N SER A 143 -13.69 -3.85 -8.69
CA SER A 143 -14.85 -4.43 -8.00
C SER A 143 -15.18 -3.65 -6.70
N ILE A 144 -15.61 -2.39 -6.86
CA ILE A 144 -16.01 -1.54 -5.75
C ILE A 144 -17.53 -1.64 -5.57
N PRO A 145 -18.05 -1.96 -4.36
CA PRO A 145 -19.47 -1.94 -4.08
C PRO A 145 -20.08 -0.56 -4.37
N ASP A 146 -21.27 -0.52 -4.98
CA ASP A 146 -21.92 0.73 -5.42
C ASP A 146 -22.06 1.76 -4.29
N HIS A 147 -22.37 1.30 -3.08
CA HIS A 147 -22.52 2.20 -1.91
C HIS A 147 -21.20 2.76 -1.39
N VAL A 148 -20.05 2.18 -1.77
CA VAL A 148 -18.70 2.65 -1.40
C VAL A 148 -18.11 3.56 -2.49
N ARG A 149 -18.55 3.41 -3.73
CA ARG A 149 -18.02 4.15 -4.91
C ARG A 149 -17.90 5.67 -4.68
N PRO A 150 -18.94 6.39 -4.16
CA PRO A 150 -18.82 7.82 -3.93
C PRO A 150 -17.72 8.21 -2.96
N LEU A 151 -17.41 7.34 -1.98
CA LEU A 151 -16.33 7.57 -1.04
C LEU A 151 -14.95 7.39 -1.71
N VAL A 152 -14.81 6.39 -2.57
CA VAL A 152 -13.58 6.19 -3.35
C VAL A 152 -13.34 7.35 -4.31
N GLU A 153 -14.39 7.83 -4.98
CA GLU A 153 -14.31 9.03 -5.83
C GLU A 153 -13.86 10.26 -5.03
N TYR A 154 -14.38 10.44 -3.82
CA TYR A 154 -13.92 11.50 -2.92
C TYR A 154 -12.45 11.34 -2.56
N LEU A 155 -11.99 10.14 -2.19
CA LEU A 155 -10.59 9.87 -1.85
C LEU A 155 -9.65 10.16 -3.03
N CYS A 156 -10.05 9.83 -4.25
CA CYS A 156 -9.30 10.17 -5.45
C CYS A 156 -9.30 11.69 -5.69
N ALA A 157 -10.45 12.35 -5.61
CA ALA A 157 -10.58 13.79 -5.84
C ALA A 157 -9.82 14.63 -4.80
N SER A 158 -9.72 14.13 -3.56
CA SER A 158 -8.99 14.77 -2.46
C SER A 158 -7.49 14.48 -2.43
N GLY A 159 -7.00 13.59 -3.32
CA GLY A 159 -5.59 13.21 -3.40
C GLY A 159 -5.13 12.19 -2.34
N HIS A 160 -6.05 11.60 -1.59
CA HIS A 160 -5.73 10.50 -0.66
C HIS A 160 -5.44 9.20 -1.39
N VAL A 161 -6.10 8.99 -2.53
CA VAL A 161 -5.85 7.85 -3.43
C VAL A 161 -5.40 8.39 -4.79
N ILE A 162 -4.30 7.88 -5.30
CA ILE A 162 -3.78 8.23 -6.62
C ILE A 162 -3.66 6.95 -7.43
N LEU A 163 -4.39 6.93 -8.53
CA LEU A 163 -4.30 5.85 -9.50
C LEU A 163 -3.08 6.12 -10.39
N LEU A 164 -2.15 5.16 -10.43
CA LEU A 164 -0.94 5.28 -11.24
C LEU A 164 -1.27 4.98 -12.71
N GLU A 165 -0.64 5.73 -13.59
CA GLU A 165 -0.67 5.51 -15.03
C GLU A 165 0.53 4.65 -15.41
N ASP A 166 0.33 3.69 -16.32
CA ASP A 166 1.42 2.91 -16.85
C ASP A 166 2.39 3.83 -17.64
N GLN A 167 3.66 3.86 -17.24
CA GLN A 167 4.71 4.66 -17.87
C GLN A 167 5.15 4.08 -19.23
N SER A 168 4.40 3.12 -19.79
CA SER A 168 4.77 2.40 -21.02
C SER A 168 4.34 3.10 -22.31
N SER A 169 4.23 4.42 -22.35
CA SER A 169 3.89 5.17 -23.56
C SER A 169 4.88 6.32 -23.78
N ASP A 170 6.09 5.95 -24.21
CA ASP A 170 6.94 6.77 -25.11
C ASP A 170 7.90 5.87 -25.89
#